data_d665935d9c0fdad09ef40a5d82174ac6
#
_entry.id   d665935d9c0fdad09ef40a5d82174ac6
#
_cell.length_a   1.000
_cell.length_b   1.000
_cell.length_c   1.000
_cell.angle_alpha   90.00
_cell.angle_beta   90.00
_cell.angle_gamma   90.00
#
_symmetry.space_group_name_H-M   'P 1'
#
loop_
_entity.id
_entity.type
_entity.pdbx_description
1 polymer ?
#
loop_
_entity_poly.entity_id
_entity_poly.type
_entity_poly.pdbx_seq_one_letter_code
_entity_poly.pdbx_strand_id
1 'polypeptide(L)' 'MDAERRLTELESRLAHHERMAEEMSAVLFEQGRTIDLMTAQMRRLRDRIAELESGVPRAPQDEPPPPHY' A
#
# COMPACT_ATOMS: atom_id res chain seq x y z
N MET A 1 -32.74 -22.64 -29.46
CA MET A 1 -33.39 -23.24 -28.32
C MET A 1 -33.08 -22.51 -27.08
N ASP A 2 -34.01 -22.47 -26.13
CA ASP A 2 -33.81 -21.67 -24.91
C ASP A 2 -32.67 -22.13 -24.06
N ALA A 3 -32.45 -23.45 -23.98
CA ALA A 3 -31.36 -23.98 -23.15
C ALA A 3 -29.99 -23.58 -23.68
N GLU A 4 -29.84 -23.65 -24.99
CA GLU A 4 -28.57 -23.26 -25.61
C GLU A 4 -28.31 -21.76 -25.45
N ARG A 5 -29.35 -20.99 -25.63
CA ARG A 5 -29.24 -19.54 -25.46
C ARG A 5 -28.85 -19.19 -24.03
N ARG A 6 -29.47 -19.86 -23.06
CA ARG A 6 -29.17 -19.65 -21.65
C ARG A 6 -27.73 -20.01 -21.31
N LEU A 7 -27.26 -21.13 -21.87
CA LEU A 7 -25.87 -21.53 -21.67
C LEU A 7 -24.91 -20.50 -22.23
N THR A 8 -25.18 -20.01 -23.44
CA THR A 8 -24.36 -18.99 -24.06
C THR A 8 -24.34 -17.71 -23.19
N GLU A 9 -25.51 -17.31 -22.68
CA GLU A 9 -25.60 -16.16 -21.79
C GLU A 9 -24.78 -16.36 -20.54
N LEU A 10 -24.92 -17.53 -19.91
CA LEU A 10 -24.18 -17.82 -18.68
C LEU A 10 -22.69 -17.88 -18.92
N GLU A 11 -22.28 -18.45 -20.03
CA GLU A 11 -20.86 -18.45 -20.39
C GLU A 11 -20.32 -17.04 -20.57
N SER A 12 -21.11 -16.20 -21.22
CA SER A 12 -20.73 -14.80 -21.41
C SER A 12 -20.61 -14.06 -20.10
N ARG A 13 -21.57 -14.27 -19.19
CA ARG A 13 -21.52 -13.66 -17.87
C ARG A 13 -20.34 -14.16 -17.05
N LEU A 14 -20.08 -15.46 -17.14
CA LEU A 14 -18.96 -16.03 -16.42
C LEU A 14 -17.64 -15.43 -16.90
N ALA A 15 -17.46 -15.33 -18.20
CA ALA A 15 -16.25 -14.72 -18.76
C ALA A 15 -16.11 -13.27 -18.29
N HIS A 16 -17.20 -12.55 -18.24
CA HIS A 16 -17.20 -11.17 -17.76
C HIS A 16 -16.78 -11.10 -16.28
N HIS A 17 -17.36 -11.95 -15.45
CA HIS A 17 -17.03 -11.98 -14.04
C HIS A 17 -15.60 -12.44 -13.78
N GLU A 18 -15.11 -13.37 -14.57
CA GLU A 18 -13.72 -13.79 -14.44
C GLU A 18 -12.76 -12.65 -14.75
N ARG A 19 -13.03 -11.87 -15.78
CA ARG A 19 -12.21 -10.70 -16.08
C ARG A 19 -12.27 -9.67 -14.99
N MET A 20 -13.47 -9.42 -14.45
CA MET A 20 -13.61 -8.49 -13.34
C MET A 20 -12.82 -8.95 -12.13
N ALA A 21 -12.89 -10.25 -11.84
CA ALA A 21 -12.14 -10.79 -10.70
C ALA A 21 -10.64 -10.61 -10.88
N GLU A 22 -10.15 -10.83 -12.08
CA GLU A 22 -8.72 -10.63 -12.37
C GLU A 22 -8.32 -9.17 -12.24
N GLU A 23 -9.14 -8.27 -12.74
CA GLU A 23 -8.88 -6.85 -12.61
C GLU A 23 -8.89 -6.40 -11.16
N MET A 24 -9.85 -6.89 -10.39
CA MET A 24 -9.91 -6.58 -8.97
C MET A 24 -8.71 -7.12 -8.21
N SER A 25 -8.27 -8.33 -8.57
CA SER A 25 -7.08 -8.91 -7.96
C SER A 25 -5.84 -8.05 -8.24
N ALA A 26 -5.71 -7.56 -9.46
CA ALA A 26 -4.59 -6.69 -9.82
C ALA A 26 -4.62 -5.39 -9.01
N VAL A 27 -5.80 -4.79 -8.89
CA VAL A 27 -5.96 -3.56 -8.11
C VAL A 27 -5.64 -3.80 -6.64
N LEU A 28 -6.12 -4.90 -6.07
CA LEU A 28 -5.85 -5.24 -4.68
C LEU A 28 -4.36 -5.46 -4.44
N PHE A 29 -3.69 -6.11 -5.38
CA PHE A 29 -2.25 -6.30 -5.29
C PHE A 29 -1.51 -4.96 -5.28
N GLU A 30 -1.88 -4.06 -6.18
CA GLU A 30 -1.28 -2.73 -6.24
C GLU A 30 -1.53 -1.93 -4.97
N GLN A 31 -2.76 -1.98 -4.46
CA GLN A 31 -3.10 -1.29 -3.23
C GLN A 31 -2.35 -1.86 -2.04
N GLY A 32 -2.17 -3.17 -2.00
CA GLY A 32 -1.39 -3.82 -0.95
C GLY A 32 0.04 -3.34 -0.95
N ARG A 33 0.64 -3.21 -2.12
CA ARG A 33 2.00 -2.68 -2.23
C ARG A 33 2.09 -1.25 -1.74
N THR A 34 1.13 -0.43 -2.10
CA THR A 34 1.09 0.96 -1.65
C THR A 34 0.97 1.03 -0.13
N ILE A 35 0.11 0.21 0.45
CA ILE A 35 -0.06 0.16 1.90
C ILE A 35 1.23 -0.25 2.57
N ASP A 36 1.92 -1.24 2.04
CA ASP A 36 3.18 -1.70 2.61
C ASP A 36 4.24 -0.59 2.60
N LEU A 37 4.34 0.12 1.49
CA LEU A 37 5.27 1.25 1.38
C LEU A 37 4.93 2.35 2.37
N MET A 38 3.66 2.69 2.47
CA MET A 38 3.23 3.72 3.40
C MET A 38 3.46 3.31 4.85
N THR A 39 3.21 2.04 5.16
CA THR A 39 3.46 1.52 6.50
C THR A 39 4.94 1.63 6.86
N ALA A 40 5.81 1.26 5.91
CA ALA A 40 7.25 1.36 6.15
C ALA A 40 7.69 2.81 6.37
N GLN A 41 7.13 3.72 5.60
CA GLN A 41 7.44 5.15 5.77
C GLN A 41 6.96 5.66 7.12
N MET A 42 5.77 5.25 7.53
CA MET A 42 5.24 5.67 8.83
C MET A 42 6.09 5.15 9.98
N ARG A 43 6.58 3.93 9.88
CA ARG A 43 7.47 3.37 10.89
C ARG A 43 8.76 4.16 10.98
N ARG A 44 9.34 4.52 9.86
CA ARG A 44 10.55 5.33 9.85
C ARG A 44 10.33 6.70 10.46
N LEU A 45 9.21 7.32 10.13
CA LEU A 45 8.87 8.61 10.73
C LEU A 45 8.64 8.51 12.23
N ARG A 46 7.96 7.46 12.65
CA ARG A 46 7.74 7.23 14.08
C ARG A 46 9.06 7.05 14.82
N ASP A 47 9.96 6.27 14.24
CA ASP A 47 11.27 6.05 14.87
C ASP A 47 12.05 7.35 14.94
N ARG A 48 11.96 8.16 13.92
CA ARG A 48 12.63 9.44 13.89
C ARG A 48 12.07 10.39 14.92
N ILE A 49 10.76 10.41 15.08
CA ILE A 49 10.13 11.23 16.11
C ILE A 49 10.57 10.75 17.49
N ALA A 50 10.62 9.46 17.71
CA ALA A 50 11.06 8.90 18.97
C ALA A 50 12.50 9.31 19.28
N GLU A 51 13.38 9.28 18.29
CA GLU A 51 14.75 9.75 18.45
C GLU A 51 14.80 11.22 18.85
N LEU A 52 14.02 12.04 18.17
CA LEU A 52 13.99 13.46 18.47
C LEU A 52 13.43 13.74 19.85
N GLU A 53 12.41 13.01 20.24
CA GLU A 53 11.80 13.19 21.56
C GLU A 53 12.69 12.70 22.69
N SER A 54 13.49 11.68 22.44
CA SER A 54 14.38 11.16 23.46
C SER A 54 15.62 12.04 23.65
N GLY A 55 15.84 12.97 22.75
CA GLY A 55 17.02 13.82 22.80
C GLY A 55 18.32 13.11 22.44
N VAL A 56 18.23 11.91 21.87
CA VAL A 56 19.41 11.18 21.46
C VAL A 56 20.03 11.88 20.25
N PRO A 57 21.28 12.32 20.32
CA PRO A 57 21.91 12.96 19.17
C PRO A 57 22.19 11.94 18.08
N ARG A 58 22.12 12.43 16.88
CA ARG A 58 22.43 11.61 15.72
C ARG A 58 23.91 11.69 15.39
N ALA A 59 24.23 11.66 14.11
CA ALA A 59 25.58 11.89 13.67
C ALA A 59 26.01 13.28 14.14
N PRO A 60 27.27 13.45 14.52
CA PRO A 60 27.75 14.74 15.02
C PRO A 60 27.47 15.93 14.12
N GLN A 61 27.51 15.72 12.83
CA GLN A 61 27.23 16.80 11.89
C GLN A 61 25.77 17.21 11.84
N ASP A 62 24.91 16.39 12.38
CA ASP A 62 23.46 16.69 12.43
C ASP A 62 23.08 17.43 13.70
N GLU A 63 23.99 17.50 14.65
CA GLU A 63 23.70 18.24 15.87
C GLU A 63 23.90 19.71 15.64
N PRO A 64 22.91 20.51 15.97
CA PRO A 64 23.13 21.94 15.92
C PRO A 64 24.15 22.35 16.98
N PRO A 65 24.97 23.33 16.71
CA PRO A 65 25.90 23.82 17.71
C PRO A 65 25.12 24.29 18.92
N PRO A 66 25.67 24.15 20.10
CA PRO A 66 24.99 24.63 21.31
C PRO A 66 24.75 26.13 21.21
N PRO A 67 23.62 26.57 21.72
CA PRO A 67 23.32 27.99 21.67
C PRO A 67 24.35 28.78 22.42
N HIS A 68 24.62 29.91 21.92
CA HIS A 68 25.58 30.81 22.53
C HIS A 68 24.84 31.78 23.44
N TYR A 69 25.32 31.94 24.56
CA TYR A 69 24.69 32.79 25.57
C TYR A 69 25.54 33.99 25.87
#